data_aed3cbabb52aac6b9ffe9663fad9b64e
#
_entry.id   aed3cbabb52aac6b9ffe9663fad9b64e
#
_cell.length_a   1.000
_cell.length_b   1.000
_cell.length_c   1.000
_cell.angle_alpha   90.00
_cell.angle_beta   90.00
_cell.angle_gamma   90.00
#
_symmetry.space_group_name_H-M   'P 1'
#
loop_
_entity.id
_entity.type
_entity.pdbx_description
1 polymer ?
#
loop_
_entity_poly.entity_id
_entity_poly.type
_entity_poly.pdbx_seq_one_letter_code
_entity_poly.pdbx_strand_id
1 'polypeptide(L)'
;MKILAIDQASSTSGWAIFDNKELIEYGKVVFDDDDFIYRISKLRLWLDEFINENNIEKVILEDIQMQIDKETQQKVYGEGNIINVDTFKKLAGLQAVLHELCVEKGIPVEIYHS
;
A
#
# COMPACT_ATOMS: atom_id res chain seq x y z
N MET A 1 -14.54 -15.48 3.56
CA MET A 1 -13.69 -14.79 2.58
C MET A 1 -12.49 -14.17 3.27
N LYS A 2 -11.31 -14.47 2.80
CA LYS A 2 -10.08 -13.88 3.35
C LYS A 2 -9.74 -12.60 2.63
N ILE A 3 -9.61 -11.54 3.40
CA ILE A 3 -9.31 -10.20 2.89
C ILE A 3 -7.98 -9.75 3.47
N LEU A 4 -7.09 -9.27 2.60
CA LEU A 4 -5.82 -8.68 3.00
C LEU A 4 -5.92 -7.17 2.90
N ALA A 5 -5.71 -6.49 4.01
CA ALA A 5 -5.61 -5.03 4.04
C ALA A 5 -4.13 -4.64 4.14
N ILE A 6 -3.71 -3.70 3.31
CA ILE A 6 -2.32 -3.25 3.26
C ILE A 6 -2.27 -1.74 3.46
N ASP A 7 -1.43 -1.32 4.41
CA ASP A 7 -1.02 0.08 4.55
C ASP A 7 0.34 0.16 3.86
N GLN A 8 0.31 0.42 2.55
CA GLN A 8 1.51 0.38 1.74
C GLN A 8 2.38 1.61 1.93
N ALA A 9 3.68 1.38 1.99
CA ALA A 9 4.67 2.43 2.08
C ALA A 9 5.94 1.99 1.35
N SER A 10 6.84 2.93 1.11
CA SER A 10 8.00 2.63 0.26
C SER A 10 9.01 1.69 0.91
N SER A 11 9.09 1.64 2.22
CA SER A 11 10.02 0.74 2.88
C SER A 11 9.35 -0.21 3.88
N THR A 12 8.42 0.28 4.68
CA THR A 12 7.73 -0.56 5.66
C THR A 12 6.24 -0.52 5.39
N SER A 13 5.68 -1.67 5.03
CA SER A 13 4.25 -1.79 4.79
C SER A 13 3.63 -2.67 5.87
N GLY A 14 2.53 -2.21 6.45
CA GLY A 14 1.75 -3.00 7.39
C GLY A 14 0.69 -3.81 6.67
N TRP A 15 0.34 -4.95 7.23
CA TRP A 15 -0.70 -5.79 6.63
C TRP A 15 -1.53 -6.49 7.71
N ALA A 16 -2.76 -6.80 7.35
CA ALA A 16 -3.66 -7.55 8.21
C ALA A 16 -4.57 -8.45 7.37
N ILE A 17 -4.81 -9.65 7.85
CA ILE A 17 -5.74 -10.58 7.21
C ILE A 17 -7.01 -10.68 8.05
N PHE A 18 -8.15 -10.52 7.39
CA PHE A 18 -9.46 -10.69 8.00
C PHE A 18 -10.17 -11.85 7.33
N ASP A 19 -10.91 -12.63 8.12
CA ASP A 19 -11.79 -13.65 7.60
C ASP A 19 -13.16 -13.47 8.25
N ASN A 20 -14.18 -13.22 7.44
CA ASN A 20 -15.53 -12.95 7.92
C ASN A 20 -15.57 -11.83 8.97
N LYS A 21 -14.83 -10.76 8.70
CA LYS A 21 -14.71 -9.55 9.57
C LYS A 21 -13.91 -9.79 10.84
N GLU A 22 -13.34 -10.95 11.02
CA GLU A 22 -12.50 -11.23 12.18
C GLU A 22 -11.02 -11.11 11.80
N LEU A 23 -10.26 -10.36 12.59
CA LEU A 23 -8.82 -10.24 12.39
C LEU A 23 -8.15 -11.56 12.79
N ILE A 24 -7.47 -12.19 11.85
CA ILE A 24 -6.82 -13.49 12.13
C ILE A 24 -5.30 -13.39 12.17
N GLU A 25 -4.70 -12.42 11.50
CA GLU A 25 -3.24 -12.27 11.51
C GLU A 25 -2.86 -10.87 11.06
N TYR A 26 -1.75 -10.36 11.54
CA TYR A 26 -1.22 -9.08 11.09
C TYR A 26 0.30 -9.05 11.22
N GLY A 27 0.92 -8.13 10.51
CA GLY A 27 2.36 -7.98 10.57
C GLY A 27 2.85 -6.82 9.72
N LYS A 28 4.11 -6.84 9.41
CA LYS A 28 4.73 -5.85 8.53
C LYS A 28 5.78 -6.51 7.65
N VAL A 29 6.06 -5.88 6.53
CA VAL A 29 7.13 -6.27 5.64
C VAL A 29 8.00 -5.06 5.39
N VAL A 30 9.31 -5.26 5.39
CA VAL A 30 10.29 -4.18 5.27
C VAL A 30 11.22 -4.48 4.11
N PHE A 31 11.36 -3.50 3.20
CA PHE A 31 12.35 -3.54 2.14
C PHE A 31 13.10 -2.21 2.17
N ASP A 32 14.38 -2.25 2.49
CA ASP A 32 15.18 -1.06 2.74
C ASP A 32 16.24 -0.79 1.68
N ASP A 33 16.09 -1.36 0.50
CA ASP A 33 16.99 -1.04 -0.61
C ASP A 33 16.99 0.45 -0.91
N ASP A 34 18.14 0.99 -1.28
CA ASP A 34 18.23 2.42 -1.60
C ASP A 34 17.41 2.78 -2.83
N ASP A 35 17.32 1.90 -3.80
CA ASP A 35 16.59 2.14 -5.03
C ASP A 35 15.10 1.86 -4.84
N PHE A 36 14.28 2.88 -5.11
CA PHE A 36 12.82 2.77 -4.97
C PHE A 36 12.22 1.68 -5.86
N ILE A 37 12.74 1.54 -7.07
CA ILE A 37 12.20 0.53 -8.01
C ILE A 37 12.45 -0.87 -7.49
N TYR A 38 13.61 -1.11 -6.87
CA TYR A 38 13.87 -2.41 -6.25
C TYR A 38 12.93 -2.67 -5.08
N ARG A 39 12.63 -1.64 -4.28
CA ARG A 39 11.66 -1.80 -3.19
C ARG A 39 10.27 -2.15 -3.71
N ILE A 40 9.83 -1.50 -4.78
CA ILE A 40 8.54 -1.81 -5.41
C ILE A 40 8.53 -3.23 -5.94
N SER A 41 9.59 -3.63 -6.64
CA SER A 41 9.70 -4.98 -7.20
C SER A 41 9.59 -6.04 -6.12
N LYS A 42 10.28 -5.83 -5.02
CA LYS A 42 10.25 -6.77 -3.91
C LYS A 42 8.89 -6.83 -3.24
N LEU A 43 8.24 -5.68 -3.07
CA LEU A 43 6.91 -5.64 -2.48
C LEU A 43 5.88 -6.33 -3.39
N ARG A 44 5.98 -6.11 -4.70
CA ARG A 44 5.11 -6.76 -5.67
C ARG A 44 5.27 -8.29 -5.61
N LEU A 45 6.51 -8.77 -5.57
CA LEU A 45 6.79 -10.20 -5.48
C LEU A 45 6.26 -10.77 -4.16
N TRP A 46 6.49 -10.06 -3.06
CA TRP A 46 5.98 -10.47 -1.76
C TRP A 46 4.45 -10.60 -1.79
N LEU A 47 3.76 -9.60 -2.35
CA LEU A 47 2.30 -9.63 -2.41
C LEU A 47 1.80 -10.80 -3.26
N ASP A 48 2.44 -11.04 -4.40
CA ASP A 48 2.09 -12.15 -5.28
C ASP A 48 2.16 -13.48 -4.53
N GLU A 49 3.26 -13.73 -3.86
CA GLU A 49 3.46 -14.95 -3.08
C GLU A 49 2.51 -15.03 -1.89
N PHE A 50 2.32 -13.92 -1.20
CA PHE A 50 1.47 -13.86 -0.01
C PHE A 50 0.00 -14.17 -0.35
N ILE A 51 -0.49 -13.63 -1.45
CA ILE A 51 -1.86 -13.92 -1.92
C ILE A 51 -2.03 -15.42 -2.15
N ASN A 52 -1.07 -16.04 -2.81
CA ASN A 52 -1.14 -17.47 -3.10
C ASN A 52 -1.03 -18.32 -1.83
N GLU A 53 -0.07 -18.00 -0.97
CA GLU A 53 0.17 -18.80 0.24
C GLU A 53 -0.96 -18.70 1.25
N ASN A 54 -1.65 -17.59 1.30
CA ASN A 54 -2.70 -17.36 2.29
C ASN A 54 -4.11 -17.43 1.71
N ASN A 55 -4.25 -17.78 0.44
CA ASN A 55 -5.56 -17.88 -0.23
C ASN A 55 -6.38 -16.60 -0.10
N ILE A 56 -5.72 -15.46 -0.33
CA ILE A 56 -6.38 -14.16 -0.25
C ILE A 56 -7.36 -14.00 -1.40
N GLU A 57 -8.57 -13.56 -1.10
CA GLU A 57 -9.65 -13.44 -2.09
C GLU A 57 -9.98 -12.00 -2.44
N LYS A 58 -9.53 -11.06 -1.65
CA LYS A 58 -9.72 -9.62 -1.88
C LYS A 58 -8.59 -8.84 -1.22
N VAL A 59 -8.16 -7.75 -1.83
CA VAL A 59 -7.13 -6.86 -1.27
C VAL A 59 -7.71 -5.47 -1.09
N ILE A 60 -7.41 -4.87 0.06
CA ILE A 60 -7.75 -3.48 0.34
C ILE A 60 -6.45 -2.69 0.43
N LEU A 61 -6.32 -1.66 -0.38
CA LEU A 61 -5.18 -0.75 -0.35
C LEU A 61 -5.63 0.59 0.20
N GLU A 62 -4.73 1.26 0.93
CA GLU A 62 -5.04 2.59 1.43
C GLU A 62 -4.85 3.61 0.32
N ASP A 63 -5.76 4.56 0.23
CA ASP A 63 -5.65 5.64 -0.75
C ASP A 63 -4.53 6.60 -0.36
N ILE A 64 -3.88 7.16 -1.36
CA ILE A 64 -2.77 8.09 -1.16
C ILE A 64 -3.28 9.49 -1.42
N GLN A 65 -3.14 10.34 -0.39
CA GLN A 65 -3.61 11.70 -0.46
C GLN A 65 -2.49 12.68 -0.22
N MET A 66 -2.53 13.78 -0.95
CA MET A 66 -1.64 14.88 -0.71
C MET A 66 -2.27 15.74 0.37
N GLN A 67 -1.51 16.02 1.42
CA GLN A 67 -2.04 16.83 2.52
C GLN A 67 -1.99 18.32 2.19
N ILE A 68 -2.97 19.04 2.69
CA ILE A 68 -3.07 20.48 2.52
C ILE A 68 -3.20 21.09 3.90
N ASP A 69 -2.49 22.21 4.12
CA ASP A 69 -2.64 22.95 5.36
C ASP A 69 -4.05 23.54 5.40
N LYS A 70 -4.82 23.13 6.34
CA LYS A 70 -6.23 23.54 6.43
C LYS A 70 -6.40 25.02 6.77
N GLU A 71 -5.43 25.62 7.46
CA GLU A 71 -5.53 27.02 7.83
C GLU A 71 -5.21 27.94 6.66
N THR A 72 -4.21 27.59 5.87
CA THR A 72 -3.79 28.43 4.76
C THR A 72 -4.30 27.97 3.43
N GLN A 73 -4.87 26.77 3.36
CA GLN A 73 -5.32 26.14 2.13
C GLN A 73 -4.19 25.92 1.13
N GLN A 74 -2.96 25.79 1.63
CA GLN A 74 -1.78 25.57 0.81
C GLN A 74 -1.26 24.16 1.02
N LYS A 75 -0.65 23.64 -0.04
CA LYS A 75 0.05 22.37 0.06
C LYS A 75 1.28 22.57 0.92
N VAL A 76 1.52 21.64 1.81
CA VAL A 76 2.64 21.72 2.70
C VAL A 76 3.70 20.76 2.25
N TYR A 77 4.94 21.25 2.10
CA TYR A 77 6.02 20.48 1.55
C TYR A 77 7.21 20.45 2.50
N GLY A 78 8.01 19.40 2.40
CA GLY A 78 9.32 19.32 3.04
C GLY A 78 9.22 19.47 4.52
N GLU A 79 10.25 19.97 5.11
CA GLU A 79 10.35 20.29 6.51
C GLU A 79 9.32 19.69 7.42
N GLY A 80 9.20 18.44 7.35
CA GLY A 80 8.35 17.76 8.18
C GLY A 80 6.91 17.75 7.87
N ASN A 81 6.61 18.35 6.83
CA ASN A 81 5.34 18.39 6.51
C ASN A 81 5.04 17.59 5.52
N ILE A 82 4.99 16.75 5.33
CA ILE A 82 4.24 16.35 4.53
C ILE A 82 4.69 15.75 3.43
N ILE A 83 4.03 15.05 2.87
CA ILE A 83 4.20 14.42 1.57
C ILE A 83 4.44 15.48 0.57
N ASN A 84 5.65 15.60 0.07
CA ASN A 84 5.96 16.46 -1.05
C ASN A 84 5.54 15.78 -2.35
N VAL A 85 5.61 16.50 -3.45
CA VAL A 85 5.17 15.99 -4.75
C VAL A 85 5.92 14.72 -5.15
N ASP A 86 7.23 14.67 -4.90
CA ASP A 86 8.03 13.51 -5.25
C ASP A 86 7.60 12.27 -4.46
N THR A 87 7.40 12.42 -3.16
CA THR A 87 6.93 11.33 -2.32
C THR A 87 5.54 10.88 -2.74
N PHE A 88 4.65 11.82 -3.06
CA PHE A 88 3.31 11.50 -3.54
C PHE A 88 3.37 10.67 -4.82
N LYS A 89 4.23 11.05 -5.78
CA LYS A 89 4.38 10.31 -7.02
C LYS A 89 4.88 8.88 -6.78
N LYS A 90 5.81 8.72 -5.86
CA LYS A 90 6.32 7.39 -5.53
C LYS A 90 5.24 6.50 -4.91
N LEU A 91 4.46 7.04 -3.98
CA LEU A 91 3.39 6.29 -3.35
C LEU A 91 2.27 5.96 -4.34
N ALA A 92 1.95 6.88 -5.25
CA ALA A 92 0.97 6.64 -6.30
C ALA A 92 1.44 5.53 -7.24
N GLY A 93 2.73 5.54 -7.60
CA GLY A 93 3.33 4.49 -8.41
C GLY A 93 3.26 3.13 -7.72
N LEU A 94 3.58 3.09 -6.43
CA LEU A 94 3.50 1.87 -5.65
C LEU A 94 2.06 1.33 -5.62
N GLN A 95 1.08 2.19 -5.36
CA GLN A 95 -0.31 1.78 -5.35
C GLN A 95 -0.73 1.19 -6.71
N ALA A 96 -0.33 1.83 -7.79
CA ALA A 96 -0.66 1.36 -9.13
C ALA A 96 -0.06 -0.02 -9.42
N VAL A 97 1.18 -0.24 -9.01
CA VAL A 97 1.85 -1.54 -9.22
C VAL A 97 1.14 -2.65 -8.44
N LEU A 98 0.79 -2.41 -7.18
CA LEU A 98 0.10 -3.41 -6.38
C LEU A 98 -1.32 -3.67 -6.90
N HIS A 99 -2.01 -2.62 -7.35
CA HIS A 99 -3.34 -2.76 -7.93
C HIS A 99 -3.27 -3.58 -9.23
N GLU A 100 -2.30 -3.28 -10.09
CA GLU A 100 -2.12 -4.00 -11.34
C GLU A 100 -1.84 -5.49 -11.12
N LEU A 101 -1.02 -5.80 -10.12
CA LEU A 101 -0.76 -7.20 -9.76
C LEU A 101 -2.07 -7.93 -9.41
N CYS A 102 -2.91 -7.30 -8.61
CA CYS A 102 -4.18 -7.91 -8.23
C CYS A 102 -5.10 -8.12 -9.43
N VAL A 103 -5.12 -7.17 -10.38
CA VAL A 103 -5.88 -7.32 -11.62
C VAL A 103 -5.35 -8.51 -12.41
N GLU A 104 -4.02 -8.63 -12.54
CA GLU A 104 -3.41 -9.77 -13.23
C GLU A 104 -3.80 -11.09 -12.59
N LYS A 105 -3.92 -11.14 -11.28
CA LYS A 105 -4.27 -12.36 -10.56
C LYS A 105 -5.79 -12.59 -10.46
N GLY A 106 -6.59 -11.68 -10.95
CA GLY A 106 -8.05 -11.78 -10.85
C GLY A 106 -8.58 -11.54 -9.44
N ILE A 107 -7.84 -10.82 -8.61
CA ILE A 107 -8.23 -10.52 -7.23
C ILE A 107 -8.88 -9.15 -7.15
N PRO A 108 -10.11 -9.03 -6.63
CA PRO A 108 -10.76 -7.72 -6.45
C PRO A 108 -9.96 -6.81 -5.53
N VAL A 109 -9.89 -5.53 -5.87
CA VAL A 109 -9.21 -4.51 -5.07
C VAL A 109 -10.19 -3.44 -4.67
N GLU A 110 -10.12 -3.04 -3.40
CA GLU A 110 -10.85 -1.88 -2.91
C GLU A 110 -9.83 -0.85 -2.43
N ILE A 111 -10.02 0.40 -2.79
CA ILE A 111 -9.19 1.49 -2.30
C ILE A 111 -9.91 2.14 -1.13
N TYR A 112 -9.27 2.10 0.04
CA TYR A 112 -9.85 2.66 1.26
C TYR A 112 -9.45 4.12 1.39
N HIS A 113 -10.45 4.99 1.51
CA HIS A 113 -10.24 6.42 1.69
C HIS A 113 -10.37 6.73 3.19
N SER A 114 -9.29 7.13 3.78
CA SER A 114 -9.31 7.49 5.21
C SER A 114 -9.82 8.90 5.47
#